data_dd81f6eadca2e987ae8779d820393985
#
_entry.id   dd81f6eadca2e987ae8779d820393985
#
_cell.length_a   1.000
_cell.length_b   1.000
_cell.length_c   1.000
_cell.angle_alpha   90.00
_cell.angle_beta   90.00
_cell.angle_gamma   90.00
#
_symmetry.space_group_name_H-M   'P 1'
#
loop_
_entity.id
_entity.type
_entity.pdbx_description
1 polymer ?
#
loop_
_entity_poly.entity_id
_entity_poly.type
_entity_poly.pdbx_seq_one_letter_code
_entity_poly.pdbx_strand_id
1 'polypeptide(L)'
;MSKKTLAVLLCCASLGLAACNDDNDQEQNSPTENVTEPTLISFAKLPVETYAAGPDSGAYVKGANGIYSPFKGQPVQGFSAALKNEDGSYMAMADNGFGTQDNSSDFLLRIYKIKPDFKTKT
;
A
#
# COMPACT_ATOMS: atom_id res chain seq x y z
N MET A 1 -47.71 -11.51 -51.95
CA MET A 1 -46.50 -11.82 -51.18
C MET A 1 -46.56 -11.01 -49.89
N SER A 2 -46.82 -11.67 -48.76
CA SER A 2 -47.19 -11.09 -47.49
C SER A 2 -45.90 -10.66 -46.71
N LYS A 3 -45.80 -9.40 -46.35
CA LYS A 3 -44.72 -8.87 -45.47
C LYS A 3 -45.14 -9.11 -44.04
N LYS A 4 -44.47 -10.05 -43.36
CA LYS A 4 -44.66 -10.28 -41.93
C LYS A 4 -43.81 -9.26 -41.18
N THR A 5 -44.44 -8.30 -40.52
CA THR A 5 -43.83 -7.33 -39.62
C THR A 5 -43.62 -8.01 -38.28
N LEU A 6 -42.36 -8.19 -37.89
CA LEU A 6 -41.97 -8.72 -36.58
C LEU A 6 -41.93 -7.54 -35.59
N ALA A 7 -42.89 -7.49 -34.69
CA ALA A 7 -42.89 -6.54 -33.58
C ALA A 7 -41.99 -7.07 -32.45
N VAL A 8 -40.87 -6.38 -32.23
CA VAL A 8 -40.02 -6.65 -31.07
C VAL A 8 -40.58 -5.87 -29.89
N LEU A 9 -41.12 -6.59 -28.92
CA LEU A 9 -41.62 -6.04 -27.66
C LEU A 9 -40.41 -5.81 -26.74
N LEU A 10 -39.99 -4.53 -26.59
CA LEU A 10 -38.90 -4.12 -25.68
C LEU A 10 -39.47 -4.02 -24.25
N CYS A 11 -39.22 -5.04 -23.44
CA CYS A 11 -39.64 -5.07 -22.06
C CYS A 11 -38.57 -4.28 -21.23
N CYS A 12 -38.86 -3.01 -20.93
CA CYS A 12 -38.05 -2.23 -20.00
C CYS A 12 -38.32 -2.71 -18.57
N ALA A 13 -37.44 -3.57 -18.05
CA ALA A 13 -37.40 -3.87 -16.63
C ALA A 13 -36.73 -2.71 -15.90
N SER A 14 -37.53 -1.83 -15.32
CA SER A 14 -37.05 -0.80 -14.37
C SER A 14 -36.68 -1.48 -13.04
N LEU A 15 -35.37 -1.73 -12.83
CA LEU A 15 -34.88 -2.04 -11.50
C LEU A 15 -34.95 -0.77 -10.66
N GLY A 16 -35.91 -0.71 -9.76
CA GLY A 16 -35.98 0.29 -8.71
C GLY A 16 -34.83 0.08 -7.75
N LEU A 17 -33.90 1.01 -7.73
CA LEU A 17 -32.95 1.17 -6.62
C LEU A 17 -33.75 1.64 -5.40
N ALA A 18 -34.08 0.73 -4.51
CA ALA A 18 -34.52 1.08 -3.17
C ALA A 18 -33.32 1.66 -2.44
N ALA A 19 -33.25 2.99 -2.36
CA ALA A 19 -32.40 3.66 -1.42
C ALA A 19 -32.96 3.33 -0.02
N CYS A 20 -32.22 2.60 0.78
CA CYS A 20 -32.49 2.48 2.20
C CYS A 20 -32.21 3.84 2.85
N ASN A 21 -33.28 4.61 3.04
CA ASN A 21 -33.29 5.72 3.97
C ASN A 21 -33.62 5.10 5.32
N ASP A 22 -32.61 4.80 6.10
CA ASP A 22 -32.74 4.40 7.49
C ASP A 22 -32.50 5.67 8.34
N ASP A 23 -33.53 6.53 8.36
CA ASP A 23 -33.64 7.61 9.34
C ASP A 23 -34.08 6.98 10.69
N ASN A 24 -33.17 6.26 11.30
CA ASN A 24 -33.29 5.85 12.68
C ASN A 24 -32.24 6.63 13.49
N ASP A 25 -32.57 7.89 13.84
CA ASP A 25 -31.88 8.66 14.86
C ASP A 25 -32.05 7.97 16.22
N GLN A 26 -31.43 6.84 16.39
CA GLN A 26 -31.03 6.34 17.69
C GLN A 26 -29.76 7.12 18.04
N GLU A 27 -29.89 8.10 18.93
CA GLU A 27 -28.76 8.62 19.69
C GLU A 27 -28.02 7.43 20.32
N GLN A 28 -27.09 6.86 19.55
CA GLN A 28 -26.14 5.90 20.06
C GLN A 28 -25.19 6.71 20.92
N ASN A 29 -25.45 6.67 22.22
CA ASN A 29 -24.60 7.19 23.26
C ASN A 29 -23.29 6.41 23.23
N SER A 30 -22.46 6.69 22.21
CA SER A 30 -21.10 6.20 22.14
C SER A 30 -20.37 6.79 23.33
N PRO A 31 -19.77 5.96 24.18
CA PRO A 31 -18.91 6.49 25.23
C PRO A 31 -17.89 7.38 24.54
N THR A 32 -17.78 8.62 24.99
CA THR A 32 -16.73 9.54 24.53
C THR A 32 -15.41 8.91 24.95
N GLU A 33 -14.81 8.10 24.07
CA GLU A 33 -13.44 7.70 24.24
C GLU A 33 -12.65 9.01 24.30
N ASN A 34 -11.99 9.24 25.42
CA ASN A 34 -10.99 10.30 25.53
C ASN A 34 -9.88 9.94 24.53
N VAL A 35 -10.02 10.41 23.30
CA VAL A 35 -8.98 10.29 22.29
C VAL A 35 -7.81 11.15 22.76
N THR A 36 -6.90 10.52 23.47
CA THR A 36 -5.62 11.15 23.79
C THR A 36 -4.89 11.43 22.49
N GLU A 37 -4.46 12.66 22.29
CA GLU A 37 -3.66 13.06 21.13
C GLU A 37 -2.49 12.10 20.93
N PRO A 38 -2.25 11.63 19.68
CA PRO A 38 -1.17 10.70 19.41
C PRO A 38 0.18 11.32 19.76
N THR A 39 0.96 10.62 20.56
CA THR A 39 2.27 11.09 21.02
C THR A 39 3.37 10.18 20.46
N LEU A 40 4.40 10.77 19.85
CA LEU A 40 5.57 10.03 19.41
C LEU A 40 6.41 9.63 20.64
N ILE A 41 6.40 8.33 20.96
CA ILE A 41 7.13 7.76 22.09
C ILE A 41 8.51 7.23 21.71
N SER A 42 8.68 6.78 20.46
CA SER A 42 9.96 6.25 19.96
C SER A 42 9.99 6.29 18.43
N PHE A 43 11.20 6.22 17.88
CA PHE A 43 11.40 6.12 16.44
C PHE A 43 12.62 5.28 16.12
N ALA A 44 12.67 4.72 14.91
CA ALA A 44 13.86 4.08 14.34
C ALA A 44 14.07 4.59 12.92
N LYS A 45 15.32 4.60 12.47
CA LYS A 45 15.68 5.01 11.10
C LYS A 45 16.44 3.89 10.43
N LEU A 46 16.06 3.60 9.17
CA LEU A 46 16.86 2.78 8.29
C LEU A 46 17.73 3.71 7.43
N PRO A 47 19.06 3.54 7.38
CA PRO A 47 19.92 4.34 6.51
C PRO A 47 19.49 4.18 5.04
N VAL A 48 19.48 5.29 4.29
CA VAL A 48 19.06 5.29 2.88
C VAL A 48 19.91 4.37 2.01
N GLU A 49 21.20 4.22 2.35
CA GLU A 49 22.16 3.34 1.65
C GLU A 49 22.14 1.89 2.16
N THR A 50 20.97 1.41 2.63
CA THR A 50 20.80 0.01 3.02
C THR A 50 20.41 -0.81 1.81
N TYR A 51 21.25 -1.77 1.44
CA TYR A 51 21.03 -2.64 0.28
C TYR A 51 20.89 -4.10 0.71
N ALA A 52 19.98 -4.80 0.07
CA ALA A 52 19.86 -6.25 0.24
C ALA A 52 21.00 -6.95 -0.51
N ALA A 53 21.51 -8.05 0.07
CA ALA A 53 22.47 -8.90 -0.63
C ALA A 53 21.89 -9.43 -1.94
N GLY A 54 22.72 -9.44 -2.99
CA GLY A 54 22.31 -9.91 -4.31
C GLY A 54 22.97 -9.12 -5.44
N PRO A 55 22.48 -9.30 -6.66
CA PRO A 55 22.98 -8.56 -7.82
C PRO A 55 22.67 -7.06 -7.69
N ASP A 56 23.36 -6.26 -8.50
CA ASP A 56 23.04 -4.85 -8.70
C ASP A 56 21.58 -4.72 -9.16
N SER A 57 20.94 -3.60 -8.80
CA SER A 57 19.53 -3.34 -9.10
C SER A 57 19.33 -1.87 -9.45
N GLY A 58 18.26 -1.55 -10.18
CA GLY A 58 17.97 -0.19 -10.62
C GLY A 58 18.67 0.19 -11.92
N ALA A 59 19.03 -0.76 -12.77
CA ALA A 59 19.67 -0.50 -14.07
C ALA A 59 18.82 0.43 -14.98
N TYR A 60 17.51 0.42 -14.79
CA TYR A 60 16.56 1.22 -15.57
C TYR A 60 16.14 2.51 -14.88
N VAL A 61 16.66 2.76 -13.67
CA VAL A 61 16.38 4.01 -12.95
C VAL A 61 17.17 5.14 -13.61
N LYS A 62 16.46 6.16 -14.05
CA LYS A 62 17.12 7.38 -14.53
C LYS A 62 17.57 8.20 -13.33
N GLY A 63 18.88 8.35 -13.17
CA GLY A 63 19.45 9.11 -12.08
C GLY A 63 18.97 10.56 -12.06
N ALA A 64 18.57 11.02 -10.88
CA ALA A 64 18.15 12.40 -10.63
C ALA A 64 18.63 12.81 -9.23
N ASN A 65 18.86 14.09 -9.00
CA ASN A 65 19.18 14.64 -7.69
C ASN A 65 20.41 13.97 -7.00
N GLY A 66 21.45 13.65 -7.78
CA GLY A 66 22.66 13.00 -7.25
C GLY A 66 22.54 11.51 -6.95
N ILE A 67 21.44 10.88 -7.35
CA ILE A 67 21.28 9.43 -7.26
C ILE A 67 21.98 8.79 -8.47
N TYR A 68 22.86 7.85 -8.19
CA TYR A 68 23.60 7.07 -9.19
C TYR A 68 23.07 5.64 -9.22
N SER A 69 22.70 5.17 -10.40
CA SER A 69 22.27 3.80 -10.66
C SER A 69 23.21 3.13 -11.67
N PRO A 70 23.30 1.78 -11.72
CA PRO A 70 22.65 0.84 -10.81
C PRO A 70 23.20 0.89 -9.39
N PHE A 71 22.38 0.47 -8.42
CA PHE A 71 22.78 0.35 -7.02
C PHE A 71 23.53 -0.97 -6.79
N LYS A 72 24.46 -0.98 -5.82
CA LYS A 72 25.19 -2.19 -5.38
C LYS A 72 24.32 -3.18 -4.60
N GLY A 73 23.23 -3.59 -5.18
CA GLY A 73 22.17 -4.40 -4.60
C GLY A 73 20.85 -3.64 -4.56
N GLN A 74 19.77 -4.35 -4.26
CA GLN A 74 18.45 -3.74 -4.20
C GLN A 74 18.29 -2.88 -2.94
N PRO A 75 17.96 -1.59 -3.05
CA PRO A 75 17.67 -0.76 -1.89
C PRO A 75 16.54 -1.34 -1.04
N VAL A 76 16.72 -1.32 0.28
CA VAL A 76 15.72 -1.78 1.24
C VAL A 76 14.76 -0.64 1.51
N GLN A 77 13.65 -0.62 0.80
CA GLN A 77 12.67 0.48 0.81
C GLN A 77 11.27 0.00 0.41
N GLY A 78 10.30 0.91 0.41
CA GLY A 78 8.97 0.68 -0.16
C GLY A 78 8.18 -0.37 0.61
N PHE A 79 8.17 -0.30 1.93
CA PHE A 79 7.41 -1.24 2.74
C PHE A 79 5.91 -0.93 2.65
N SER A 80 5.14 -1.87 2.09
CA SER A 80 3.68 -1.77 1.97
C SER A 80 2.94 -2.54 3.06
N ALA A 81 3.62 -3.47 3.73
CA ALA A 81 3.07 -4.19 4.86
C ALA A 81 4.16 -4.52 5.88
N ALA A 82 3.78 -4.59 7.15
CA ALA A 82 4.67 -5.01 8.23
C ALA A 82 3.90 -5.83 9.27
N LEU A 83 4.47 -6.97 9.65
CA LEU A 83 3.96 -7.82 10.74
C LEU A 83 4.98 -7.84 11.86
N LYS A 84 4.55 -7.53 13.08
CA LYS A 84 5.38 -7.61 14.27
C LYS A 84 5.51 -9.05 14.74
N ASN A 85 6.74 -9.50 14.98
CA ASN A 85 7.04 -10.78 15.60
C ASN A 85 7.15 -10.64 17.12
N GLU A 86 7.03 -11.78 17.83
CA GLU A 86 7.15 -11.84 19.28
C GLU A 86 8.54 -11.40 19.79
N ASP A 87 9.59 -11.63 19.00
CA ASP A 87 10.98 -11.21 19.32
C ASP A 87 11.25 -9.71 19.13
N GLY A 88 10.21 -8.91 18.83
CA GLY A 88 10.28 -7.48 18.59
C GLY A 88 10.83 -7.10 17.20
N SER A 89 11.10 -8.09 16.34
CA SER A 89 11.39 -7.84 14.92
C SER A 89 10.11 -7.69 14.12
N TYR A 90 10.25 -7.29 12.85
CA TYR A 90 9.15 -7.14 11.89
C TYR A 90 9.47 -7.89 10.62
N MET A 91 8.47 -8.54 10.05
CA MET A 91 8.49 -8.98 8.66
C MET A 91 7.89 -7.85 7.83
N ALA A 92 8.67 -7.25 6.95
CA ALA A 92 8.27 -6.13 6.12
C ALA A 92 8.33 -6.50 4.65
N MET A 93 7.25 -6.26 3.92
CA MET A 93 7.15 -6.55 2.49
C MET A 93 7.45 -5.29 1.67
N ALA A 94 8.39 -5.42 0.73
CA ALA A 94 8.72 -4.38 -0.24
C ALA A 94 8.22 -4.81 -1.62
N ASP A 95 7.27 -4.08 -2.17
CA ASP A 95 6.61 -4.36 -3.44
C ASP A 95 6.48 -3.12 -4.36
N ASN A 96 6.97 -1.98 -3.93
CA ASN A 96 6.77 -0.70 -4.64
C ASN A 96 7.71 -0.50 -5.84
N GLY A 97 8.70 -1.34 -6.04
CA GLY A 97 9.68 -1.16 -7.11
C GLY A 97 10.44 0.17 -6.99
N PHE A 98 10.79 0.71 -8.16
CA PHE A 98 11.40 2.05 -8.30
C PHE A 98 10.39 3.09 -8.79
N GLY A 99 9.10 2.90 -8.46
CA GLY A 99 8.02 3.85 -8.70
C GLY A 99 7.24 3.65 -9.99
N THR A 100 7.85 3.09 -11.04
CA THR A 100 7.17 2.76 -12.31
C THR A 100 7.58 1.38 -12.81
N GLN A 101 6.74 0.76 -13.64
CA GLN A 101 7.02 -0.54 -14.23
C GLN A 101 8.31 -0.51 -15.07
N ASP A 102 8.51 0.53 -15.87
CA ASP A 102 9.63 0.63 -16.81
C ASP A 102 10.99 0.67 -16.11
N ASN A 103 11.07 1.27 -14.92
CA ASN A 103 12.31 1.36 -14.17
C ASN A 103 12.48 0.27 -13.10
N SER A 104 11.49 -0.61 -12.95
CA SER A 104 11.46 -1.65 -11.90
C SER A 104 11.68 -3.08 -12.41
N SER A 105 12.11 -3.25 -13.66
CA SER A 105 12.25 -4.58 -14.27
C SER A 105 13.24 -5.50 -13.55
N ASP A 106 14.19 -4.93 -12.84
CA ASP A 106 15.20 -5.65 -12.04
C ASP A 106 14.95 -5.54 -10.52
N PHE A 107 13.77 -5.04 -10.12
CA PHE A 107 13.37 -5.01 -8.72
C PHE A 107 12.71 -6.33 -8.34
N LEU A 108 13.19 -6.95 -7.27
CA LEU A 108 12.62 -8.17 -6.74
C LEU A 108 11.64 -7.86 -5.59
N LEU A 109 10.45 -8.44 -5.64
CA LEU A 109 9.55 -8.43 -4.50
C LEU A 109 10.18 -9.21 -3.35
N ARG A 110 10.32 -8.59 -2.18
CA ARG A 110 11.05 -9.17 -1.05
C ARG A 110 10.30 -9.02 0.25
N ILE A 111 10.52 -9.99 1.13
CA ILE A 111 10.14 -9.87 2.54
C ILE A 111 11.45 -9.77 3.34
N TYR A 112 11.54 -8.72 4.14
CA TYR A 112 12.68 -8.47 5.02
C TYR A 112 12.32 -8.76 6.47
N LYS A 113 13.20 -9.44 7.19
CA LYS A 113 13.14 -9.44 8.66
C LYS A 113 14.01 -8.29 9.17
N ILE A 114 13.37 -7.30 9.77
CA ILE A 114 14.05 -6.12 10.33
C ILE A 114 13.86 -6.09 11.84
N LYS A 115 14.90 -5.66 12.57
CA LYS A 115 14.84 -5.45 14.00
C LYS A 115 15.20 -3.98 14.30
N PRO A 116 14.20 -3.09 14.44
CA PRO A 116 14.47 -1.68 14.68
C PRO A 116 15.13 -1.46 16.04
N ASP A 117 16.15 -0.61 16.07
CA ASP A 117 16.71 -0.06 17.31
C ASP A 117 15.96 1.24 17.63
N PHE A 118 14.88 1.11 18.39
CA PHE A 118 14.06 2.25 18.75
C PHE A 118 14.76 3.21 19.69
N LYS A 119 14.82 4.46 19.32
CA LYS A 119 15.28 5.57 20.16
C LYS A 119 14.08 6.22 20.84
N THR A 120 14.15 6.40 22.13
CA THR A 120 13.16 7.19 22.88
C THR A 120 13.45 8.67 22.72
N LYS A 121 12.40 9.49 22.82
CA LYS A 121 12.55 10.94 22.89
C LYS A 121 13.25 11.27 24.23
N THR A 122 14.47 11.79 24.17
CA THR A 122 15.18 12.41 25.32
C THR A 122 14.77 13.84 25.47
#